data_2bafbdc2b5d9d345564d255286e804e3
#
_entry.id   2bafbdc2b5d9d345564d255286e804e3
#
_cell.length_a   1.000
_cell.length_b   1.000
_cell.length_c   1.000
_cell.angle_alpha   90.00
_cell.angle_beta   90.00
_cell.angle_gamma   90.00
#
_symmetry.space_group_name_H-M   'P 1'
#
loop_
_entity.id
_entity.type
_entity.pdbx_description
1 polymer ?
#
loop_
_entity_poly.entity_id
_entity_poly.type
_entity_poly.pdbx_seq_one_letter_code
_entity_poly.pdbx_strand_id
1 'polypeptide(L)'
;MARIQIYTTRFCAYCQSAKALLTRKGLTFSEIDVTGDHEGRNRMVRRTNGRMTVPQIFIGATHVGGFDELYRLERAGKLDPLLANESSAEGPAA
;
A
#
# COMPACT_ATOMS: atom_id res chain seq x y z
N MET A 1 -2.53 2.70 14.87
CA MET A 1 -2.25 3.19 13.52
C MET A 1 -2.73 2.20 12.49
N ALA A 2 -3.12 2.69 11.33
CA ALA A 2 -3.54 1.82 10.25
C ALA A 2 -2.36 0.96 9.78
N ARG A 3 -2.64 -0.30 9.45
CA ARG A 3 -1.64 -1.18 8.86
C ARG A 3 -1.47 -0.82 7.39
N ILE A 4 -0.24 -0.58 6.99
CA ILE A 4 0.08 -0.30 5.59
C ILE A 4 0.88 -1.48 5.05
N GLN A 5 0.45 -2.03 3.92
CA GLN A 5 1.16 -3.10 3.23
C GLN A 5 1.42 -2.66 1.80
N ILE A 6 2.61 -2.95 1.30
CA ILE A 6 2.97 -2.59 -0.06
C ILE A 6 3.66 -3.78 -0.73
N TYR A 7 3.08 -4.21 -1.84
CA TYR A 7 3.70 -5.24 -2.69
C TYR A 7 4.66 -4.56 -3.64
N THR A 8 5.88 -5.09 -3.72
CA THR A 8 6.96 -4.49 -4.51
C THR A 8 7.72 -5.54 -5.28
N THR A 9 8.57 -5.07 -6.20
CA THR A 9 9.62 -5.89 -6.78
C THR A 9 10.92 -5.15 -6.67
N ARG A 10 12.04 -5.88 -6.86
CA ARG A 10 13.38 -5.36 -6.61
C ARG A 10 13.71 -4.14 -7.48
N PHE A 11 13.35 -4.20 -8.75
CA PHE A 11 13.70 -3.12 -9.69
C PHE A 11 12.42 -2.39 -10.11
N CYS A 12 11.91 -1.56 -9.23
CA CYS A 12 10.65 -0.85 -9.48
C CYS A 12 10.76 0.58 -8.97
N ALA A 13 10.88 1.53 -9.91
CA ALA A 13 11.01 2.95 -9.57
C ALA A 13 9.78 3.47 -8.84
N TYR A 14 8.59 3.08 -9.27
CA TYR A 14 7.36 3.52 -8.62
C TYR A 14 7.22 2.94 -7.21
N CYS A 15 7.75 1.73 -6.99
CA CYS A 15 7.80 1.16 -5.64
C CYS A 15 8.68 2.02 -4.73
N GLN A 16 9.83 2.45 -5.24
CA GLN A 16 10.72 3.32 -4.47
C GLN A 16 10.05 4.66 -4.16
N SER A 17 9.36 5.23 -5.14
CA SER A 17 8.65 6.49 -4.94
C SER A 17 7.55 6.36 -3.90
N ALA A 18 6.81 5.28 -3.93
CA ALA A 18 5.75 5.04 -2.95
C ALA A 18 6.32 4.88 -1.55
N LYS A 19 7.40 4.10 -1.41
CA LYS A 19 8.05 3.92 -0.11
C LYS A 19 8.62 5.24 0.41
N ALA A 20 9.18 6.05 -0.47
CA ALA A 20 9.73 7.35 -0.09
C ALA A 20 8.63 8.27 0.43
N LEU A 21 7.48 8.29 -0.23
CA LEU A 21 6.35 9.11 0.21
C LEU A 21 5.89 8.70 1.60
N LEU A 22 5.71 7.40 1.83
CA LEU A 22 5.28 6.89 3.12
C LEU A 22 6.31 7.22 4.21
N THR A 23 7.58 7.08 3.90
CA THR A 23 8.66 7.36 4.85
C THR A 23 8.71 8.83 5.20
N ARG A 24 8.54 9.73 4.21
CA ARG A 24 8.53 11.17 4.47
C ARG A 24 7.39 11.58 5.39
N LYS A 25 6.28 10.85 5.33
CA LYS A 25 5.14 11.13 6.21
C LYS A 25 5.31 10.52 7.59
N GLY A 26 6.42 9.85 7.85
CA GLY A 26 6.69 9.21 9.14
C GLY A 26 5.88 7.94 9.36
N LEU A 27 5.42 7.32 8.28
CA LEU A 27 4.58 6.13 8.38
C LEU A 27 5.43 4.87 8.28
N THR A 28 5.06 3.86 9.05
CA THR A 28 5.67 2.54 8.93
C THR A 28 4.78 1.68 8.05
N PHE A 29 5.41 0.72 7.36
CA PHE A 29 4.69 -0.15 6.45
C PHE A 29 5.38 -1.50 6.38
N SER A 30 4.63 -2.52 5.97
CA SER A 30 5.17 -3.85 5.69
C SER A 30 5.37 -3.97 4.19
N GLU A 31 6.57 -4.34 3.79
CA GLU A 31 6.88 -4.53 2.37
C GLU A 31 6.81 -6.02 2.06
N ILE A 32 6.09 -6.36 1.00
CA ILE A 32 5.97 -7.73 0.52
C ILE A 32 6.64 -7.78 -0.85
N ASP A 33 7.89 -8.23 -0.87
CA ASP A 33 8.68 -8.33 -2.10
C ASP A 33 8.25 -9.59 -2.83
N VAL A 34 7.71 -9.43 -4.03
CA VAL A 34 7.25 -10.58 -4.83
C VAL A 34 8.18 -10.84 -6.02
N THR A 35 9.41 -10.33 -5.96
CA THR A 35 10.41 -10.62 -6.99
C THR A 35 10.66 -12.12 -7.04
N GLY A 36 10.36 -12.73 -8.20
CA GLY A 36 10.55 -14.16 -8.37
C GLY A 36 9.60 -15.04 -7.56
N ASP A 37 8.63 -14.45 -6.90
CA ASP A 37 7.66 -15.16 -6.05
C ASP A 37 6.32 -15.22 -6.75
N HIS A 38 6.11 -16.27 -7.55
CA HIS A 38 4.89 -16.42 -8.32
C HIS A 38 3.65 -16.55 -7.44
N GLU A 39 3.75 -17.27 -6.33
CA GLU A 39 2.61 -17.44 -5.44
C GLU A 39 2.24 -16.11 -4.75
N GLY A 40 3.25 -15.37 -4.30
CA GLY A 40 3.03 -14.05 -3.71
C GLY A 40 2.39 -13.10 -4.69
N ARG A 41 2.87 -13.12 -5.93
CA ARG A 41 2.30 -12.28 -6.97
C ARG A 41 0.85 -12.68 -7.29
N ASN A 42 0.57 -13.98 -7.32
CA ASN A 42 -0.80 -14.45 -7.53
C ASN A 42 -1.73 -14.01 -6.40
N ARG A 43 -1.25 -14.02 -5.16
CA ARG A 43 -2.03 -13.51 -4.04
C ARG A 43 -2.32 -12.02 -4.21
N MET A 44 -1.33 -11.26 -4.65
CA MET A 44 -1.51 -9.84 -4.93
C MET A 44 -2.58 -9.61 -5.99
N VAL A 45 -2.51 -10.37 -7.09
CA VAL A 45 -3.48 -10.26 -8.18
C VAL A 45 -4.89 -10.53 -7.67
N ARG A 46 -5.06 -11.56 -6.84
CA ARG A 46 -6.37 -11.88 -6.27
C ARG A 46 -6.86 -10.78 -5.33
N ARG A 47 -5.97 -10.24 -4.49
CA ARG A 47 -6.35 -9.17 -3.56
C ARG A 47 -6.73 -7.88 -4.26
N THR A 48 -6.24 -7.66 -5.46
CA THR A 48 -6.42 -6.41 -6.20
C THR A 48 -7.44 -6.51 -7.33
N ASN A 49 -8.19 -7.60 -7.38
CA ASN A 49 -9.17 -7.85 -8.44
C ASN A 49 -8.53 -7.81 -9.83
N GLY A 50 -7.36 -8.41 -9.95
CA GLY A 50 -6.72 -8.60 -11.24
C GLY A 50 -5.60 -7.64 -11.57
N ARG A 51 -5.19 -6.77 -10.64
CA ARG A 51 -4.06 -5.86 -10.89
C ARG A 51 -2.75 -6.66 -10.81
N MET A 52 -1.95 -6.59 -11.87
CA MET A 52 -0.69 -7.34 -11.95
C MET A 52 0.54 -6.45 -11.76
N THR A 53 0.36 -5.15 -11.68
CA THR A 53 1.47 -4.21 -11.56
C THR A 53 1.88 -4.00 -10.11
N VAL A 54 3.12 -3.55 -9.91
CA VAL A 54 3.61 -3.09 -8.62
C VAL A 54 4.01 -1.63 -8.73
N PRO A 55 3.94 -0.85 -7.65
CA PRO A 55 3.50 -1.28 -6.31
C PRO A 55 1.99 -1.47 -6.25
N GLN A 56 1.54 -2.28 -5.28
CA GLN A 56 0.13 -2.34 -4.90
C GLN A 56 0.07 -2.10 -3.40
N ILE A 57 -0.69 -1.10 -3.01
CA ILE A 57 -0.68 -0.57 -1.65
C ILE A 57 -2.03 -0.79 -1.00
N PHE A 58 -2.00 -1.25 0.25
CA PHE A 58 -3.19 -1.44 1.07
C PHE A 58 -3.04 -0.65 2.35
N ILE A 59 -4.10 0.02 2.76
CA ILE A 59 -4.16 0.71 4.04
C ILE A 59 -5.32 0.06 4.79
N GLY A 60 -5.00 -0.74 5.81
CA GLY A 60 -6.01 -1.56 6.46
C GLY A 60 -6.62 -2.49 5.45
N ALA A 61 -7.95 -2.49 5.37
CA ALA A 61 -8.70 -3.30 4.42
C ALA A 61 -8.85 -2.62 3.04
N THR A 62 -8.44 -1.37 2.92
CA THR A 62 -8.66 -0.59 1.71
C THR A 62 -7.52 -0.79 0.72
N HIS A 63 -7.86 -1.18 -0.49
CA HIS A 63 -6.91 -1.25 -1.60
C HIS A 63 -6.76 0.15 -2.21
N VAL A 64 -5.60 0.75 -2.00
CA VAL A 64 -5.31 2.08 -2.56
C VAL A 64 -4.98 1.99 -4.03
N GLY A 65 -4.16 1.03 -4.41
CA GLY A 65 -3.68 0.88 -5.77
C GLY A 65 -2.18 1.08 -5.85
N GLY A 66 -1.74 1.72 -6.93
CA GLY A 66 -0.32 1.98 -7.16
C GLY A 66 0.11 3.34 -6.65
N PHE A 67 1.30 3.76 -7.11
CA PHE A 67 1.85 5.04 -6.67
C PHE A 67 0.97 6.22 -7.09
N ASP A 68 0.42 6.18 -8.32
CA ASP A 68 -0.41 7.29 -8.79
C ASP A 68 -1.62 7.52 -7.90
N GLU A 69 -2.30 6.44 -7.51
CA GLU A 69 -3.44 6.54 -6.62
C GLU A 69 -3.04 7.04 -5.24
N LEU A 70 -1.92 6.56 -4.71
CA LEU A 70 -1.41 7.02 -3.43
C LEU A 70 -1.09 8.52 -3.48
N TYR A 71 -0.41 8.95 -4.53
CA TYR A 71 -0.02 10.34 -4.70
C TYR A 71 -1.24 11.25 -4.83
N ARG A 72 -2.27 10.81 -5.55
CA ARG A 72 -3.52 11.57 -5.68
C ARG A 72 -4.20 11.74 -4.34
N LEU A 73 -4.23 10.70 -3.52
CA LEU A 73 -4.81 10.81 -2.17
C LEU A 73 -4.06 11.86 -1.35
N GLU A 74 -2.74 11.82 -1.41
CA GLU A 74 -1.94 12.78 -0.67
C GLU A 74 -2.18 14.20 -1.15
N ARG A 75 -2.18 14.42 -2.47
CA ARG A 75 -2.39 15.73 -3.06
C ARG A 75 -3.79 16.29 -2.74
N ALA A 76 -4.76 15.43 -2.65
CA ALA A 76 -6.14 15.83 -2.36
C ALA A 76 -6.41 15.99 -0.87
N GLY A 77 -5.41 15.72 -0.02
CA GLY A 77 -5.59 15.78 1.43
C GLY A 77 -6.46 14.67 1.97
N LYS A 78 -6.55 13.55 1.24
CA LYS A 78 -7.41 12.43 1.61
C LYS A 78 -6.66 11.26 2.21
N LEU A 79 -5.33 11.27 2.14
CA LEU A 79 -4.54 10.16 2.67
C LEU A 79 -4.60 10.11 4.19
N ASP A 80 -4.39 11.25 4.86
CA ASP A 80 -4.43 11.29 6.32
C ASP A 80 -5.80 10.88 6.87
N PRO A 81 -6.94 11.38 6.32
CA PRO A 81 -8.25 10.89 6.75
C PRO A 81 -8.42 9.39 6.54
N LEU A 82 -7.93 8.85 5.44
CA LEU A 82 -8.02 7.41 5.18
C LEU A 82 -7.25 6.63 6.24
N LEU A 83 -6.03 7.08 6.56
CA LEU A 83 -5.23 6.46 7.61
C LEU A 83 -5.96 6.48 8.95
N ALA A 84 -6.57 7.59 9.29
CA ALA A 84 -7.31 7.72 10.54
C ALA A 84 -8.54 6.81 10.56
N ASN A 85 -9.27 6.74 9.45
CA ASN A 85 -10.46 5.92 9.36
C ASN A 85 -10.12 4.42 9.47
N GLU A 86 -9.08 3.98 8.78
CA GLU A 86 -8.67 2.58 8.84
C GLU A 86 -8.11 2.22 10.21
N SER A 87 -7.42 3.16 10.85
CA SER A 87 -6.94 2.96 12.21
C SER A 87 -8.12 2.76 13.17
N SER A 88 -9.18 3.55 13.01
CA SER A 88 -10.39 3.39 13.82
C SER A 88 -11.06 2.06 13.56
N ALA A 89 -11.13 1.64 12.30
CA ALA A 89 -11.74 0.37 11.92
C ALA A 89 -10.94 -0.82 12.46
N GLU A 90 -9.62 -0.67 12.53
CA GLU A 90 -8.73 -1.69 13.06
C GLU A 90 -8.62 -1.63 14.57
N GLY A 91 -9.21 -0.61 15.17
CA GLY A 91 -9.05 -0.23 16.55
C GLY A 91 -8.89 -1.38 17.52
N PRO A 92 -8.74 -1.16 18.81
CA PRO A 92 -8.37 -2.24 19.72
C PRO A 92 -9.27 -3.43 19.42
N ALA A 93 -8.71 -4.32 18.64
CA ALA A 93 -9.41 -5.54 18.32
C ALA A 93 -9.82 -6.07 19.65
N ALA A 94 -11.00 -5.90 19.85
CA ALA A 94 -11.54 -6.35 21.10
C ALA A 94 -11.08 -7.76 21.35
#